data_33eee59a24f71ff5d111a8890c805898
#
_entry.id   33eee59a24f71ff5d111a8890c805898
#
_cell.length_a   1.000
_cell.length_b   1.000
_cell.length_c   1.000
_cell.angle_alpha   90.00
_cell.angle_beta   90.00
_cell.angle_gamma   90.00
#
_symmetry.space_group_name_H-M   'P 1'
#
loop_
_entity.id
_entity.type
_entity.pdbx_description
1 polymer ?
#
loop_
_entity_poly.entity_id
_entity_poly.type
_entity_poly.pdbx_seq_one_letter_code
_entity_poly.pdbx_strand_id
1 'polypeptide(L)'
;MFSLKDKVAIVTGGACGIGAAVVKEFLQEGVKHVAILDVDEESGRSIEKQMAANFGNDKVKFIKCDVTIEEELLAAYEKTSSNYGYIDIVVNNAGIADERPDMFKRTIDINFTALSASTLKALEMMREDKGGHGGTIINISSIAALLLVAPTIFIYAATKAAVLHLTCSLGKESYFANTKVRTIAICFGCTISDIYKRLGSFDENIEKVKEIFIKIMPPQTAEVAAIGLVEAYKNGQSGSTWLVKNSKPAIDITSKINKAYEILSENIFE
;
A
#
# COMPACT_ATOMS: atom_id res chain seq x y z
N MET A 1 9.94 -1.02 18.62
CA MET A 1 9.73 -0.05 17.53
C MET A 1 10.67 -0.42 16.39
N PHE A 2 10.16 -0.55 15.16
CA PHE A 2 10.97 -0.90 13.99
C PHE A 2 11.61 0.35 13.40
N SER A 3 12.87 0.24 12.94
CA SER A 3 13.63 1.35 12.37
C SER A 3 13.58 1.33 10.85
N LEU A 4 13.39 2.49 10.23
CA LEU A 4 13.51 2.71 8.78
C LEU A 4 14.96 2.99 8.36
N LYS A 5 15.83 3.34 9.32
CA LYS A 5 17.21 3.72 9.03
C LYS A 5 17.97 2.58 8.34
N ASP A 6 18.71 2.93 7.30
CA ASP A 6 19.57 2.05 6.49
C ASP A 6 18.83 0.95 5.72
N LYS A 7 17.49 1.00 5.61
CA LYS A 7 16.65 0.06 4.88
C LYS A 7 16.59 0.38 3.39
N VAL A 8 16.40 -0.65 2.57
CA VAL A 8 16.10 -0.52 1.14
C VAL A 8 14.63 -0.80 0.91
N ALA A 9 13.94 0.14 0.26
CA ALA A 9 12.50 0.09 0.06
C ALA A 9 12.09 0.13 -1.43
N ILE A 10 10.99 -0.54 -1.75
CA ILE A 10 10.25 -0.39 -3.00
C ILE A 10 8.91 0.27 -2.67
N VAL A 11 8.50 1.27 -3.47
CA VAL A 11 7.17 1.90 -3.38
C VAL A 11 6.53 1.87 -4.76
N THR A 12 5.44 1.10 -4.92
CA THR A 12 4.66 1.08 -6.16
C THR A 12 3.67 2.24 -6.17
N GLY A 13 3.43 2.83 -7.36
CA GLY A 13 2.63 4.07 -7.47
C GLY A 13 3.28 5.23 -6.73
N GLY A 14 4.63 5.29 -6.77
CA GLY A 14 5.41 6.23 -5.98
C GLY A 14 5.68 7.58 -6.66
N ALA A 15 5.19 7.80 -7.88
CA ALA A 15 5.44 9.04 -8.62
C ALA A 15 4.54 10.21 -8.19
N CYS A 16 3.40 9.95 -7.56
CA CYS A 16 2.44 10.97 -7.15
C CYS A 16 1.69 10.62 -5.86
N GLY A 17 0.91 11.57 -5.35
CA GLY A 17 -0.02 11.38 -4.25
C GLY A 17 0.60 10.79 -2.99
N ILE A 18 -0.06 9.78 -2.41
CA ILE A 18 0.38 9.13 -1.17
C ILE A 18 1.75 8.45 -1.37
N GLY A 19 1.96 7.78 -2.51
CA GLY A 19 3.22 7.08 -2.78
C GLY A 19 4.42 8.03 -2.78
N ALA A 20 4.32 9.18 -3.44
CA ALA A 20 5.37 10.19 -3.44
C ALA A 20 5.64 10.78 -2.04
N ALA A 21 4.57 10.98 -1.27
CA ALA A 21 4.70 11.42 0.13
C ALA A 21 5.39 10.34 1.00
N VAL A 22 5.07 9.06 0.81
CA VAL A 22 5.74 7.94 1.49
C VAL A 22 7.22 7.88 1.13
N VAL A 23 7.58 8.05 -0.14
CA VAL A 23 8.99 8.13 -0.57
C VAL A 23 9.74 9.22 0.20
N LYS A 24 9.15 10.42 0.28
CA LYS A 24 9.75 11.55 1.01
C LYS A 24 9.90 11.23 2.49
N GLU A 25 8.86 10.75 3.17
CA GLU A 25 8.91 10.41 4.59
C GLU A 25 9.95 9.30 4.88
N PHE A 26 10.06 8.28 4.03
CA PHE A 26 11.06 7.23 4.17
C PHE A 26 12.49 7.80 4.10
N LEU A 27 12.74 8.72 3.16
CA LEU A 27 14.04 9.38 3.04
C LEU A 27 14.35 10.28 4.25
N GLN A 28 13.35 10.99 4.80
CA GLN A 28 13.49 11.78 6.03
C GLN A 28 13.82 10.90 7.26
N GLU A 29 13.28 9.69 7.31
CA GLU A 29 13.54 8.70 8.35
C GLU A 29 14.87 7.93 8.18
N GLY A 30 15.66 8.29 7.17
CA GLY A 30 17.01 7.75 6.95
C GLY A 30 17.05 6.41 6.22
N VAL A 31 16.04 6.08 5.42
CA VAL A 31 16.09 4.92 4.52
C VAL A 31 17.32 5.02 3.62
N LYS A 32 18.02 3.90 3.44
CA LYS A 32 19.23 3.84 2.61
C LYS A 32 18.91 4.16 1.15
N HIS A 33 17.86 3.55 0.63
CA HIS A 33 17.44 3.73 -0.77
C HIS A 33 15.93 3.45 -0.94
N VAL A 34 15.28 4.22 -1.83
CA VAL A 34 13.89 3.99 -2.24
C VAL A 34 13.82 3.83 -3.76
N ALA A 35 13.39 2.66 -4.24
CA ALA A 35 13.00 2.46 -5.62
C ALA A 35 11.54 2.87 -5.82
N ILE A 36 11.30 3.83 -6.71
CA ILE A 36 9.98 4.32 -7.10
C ILE A 36 9.53 3.57 -8.35
N LEU A 37 8.45 2.80 -8.25
CA LEU A 37 7.87 2.10 -9.39
C LEU A 37 6.56 2.79 -9.80
N ASP A 38 6.48 3.26 -11.04
CA ASP A 38 5.27 3.89 -11.56
C ASP A 38 5.23 3.82 -13.10
N VAL A 39 4.03 3.92 -13.66
CA VAL A 39 3.81 4.02 -15.12
C VAL A 39 4.05 5.44 -15.65
N ASP A 40 3.84 6.46 -14.80
CA ASP A 40 4.00 7.87 -15.14
C ASP A 40 5.48 8.27 -15.11
N GLU A 41 6.10 8.21 -16.27
CA GLU A 41 7.54 8.48 -16.42
C GLU A 41 7.89 9.95 -16.13
N GLU A 42 7.05 10.89 -16.52
CA GLU A 42 7.29 12.32 -16.30
C GLU A 42 7.27 12.66 -14.81
N SER A 43 6.19 12.28 -14.12
CA SER A 43 6.07 12.47 -12.67
C SER A 43 7.15 11.69 -11.91
N GLY A 44 7.46 10.46 -12.34
CA GLY A 44 8.48 9.62 -11.71
C GLY A 44 9.87 10.23 -11.79
N ARG A 45 10.28 10.74 -12.94
CA ARG A 45 11.57 11.44 -13.09
C ARG A 45 11.61 12.77 -12.35
N SER A 46 10.48 13.47 -12.29
CA SER A 46 10.36 14.73 -11.53
C SER A 46 10.57 14.51 -10.03
N ILE A 47 9.88 13.51 -9.44
CA ILE A 47 10.02 13.19 -8.02
C ILE A 47 11.41 12.62 -7.70
N GLU A 48 12.01 11.79 -8.57
CA GLU A 48 13.38 11.32 -8.43
C GLU A 48 14.34 12.50 -8.34
N LYS A 49 14.26 13.44 -9.28
CA LYS A 49 15.12 14.64 -9.30
C LYS A 49 14.94 15.48 -8.03
N GLN A 50 13.70 15.70 -7.60
CA GLN A 50 13.41 16.46 -6.38
C GLN A 50 13.96 15.79 -5.12
N MET A 51 13.77 14.49 -4.99
CA MET A 51 14.25 13.74 -3.82
C MET A 51 15.77 13.62 -3.84
N ALA A 52 16.38 13.38 -5.01
CA ALA A 52 17.83 13.35 -5.17
C ALA A 52 18.51 14.67 -4.79
N ALA A 53 17.89 15.81 -5.16
CA ALA A 53 18.41 17.13 -4.77
C ALA A 53 18.39 17.37 -3.26
N ASN A 54 17.40 16.80 -2.54
CA ASN A 54 17.22 17.02 -1.11
C ASN A 54 17.98 16.01 -0.24
N PHE A 55 18.14 14.75 -0.71
CA PHE A 55 18.65 13.65 0.10
C PHE A 55 19.90 12.97 -0.47
N GLY A 56 20.22 13.19 -1.74
CA GLY A 56 21.36 12.59 -2.44
C GLY A 56 20.93 11.68 -3.61
N ASN A 57 21.77 11.62 -4.65
CA ASN A 57 21.47 10.92 -5.90
C ASN A 57 21.37 9.39 -5.75
N ASP A 58 22.02 8.82 -4.76
CA ASP A 58 22.02 7.39 -4.45
C ASP A 58 20.82 6.95 -3.58
N LYS A 59 20.04 7.91 -3.07
CA LYS A 59 18.95 7.67 -2.13
C LYS A 59 17.64 7.27 -2.78
N VAL A 60 17.47 7.58 -4.06
CA VAL A 60 16.21 7.35 -4.76
C VAL A 60 16.45 7.00 -6.22
N LYS A 61 15.63 6.08 -6.75
CA LYS A 61 15.66 5.72 -8.17
C LYS A 61 14.25 5.48 -8.69
N PHE A 62 13.90 6.16 -9.76
CA PHE A 62 12.69 5.86 -10.52
C PHE A 62 12.93 4.71 -11.50
N ILE A 63 12.00 3.77 -11.53
CA ILE A 63 11.93 2.66 -12.47
C ILE A 63 10.53 2.69 -13.07
N LYS A 64 10.44 2.92 -14.39
CA LYS A 64 9.17 2.82 -15.10
C LYS A 64 8.70 1.37 -15.02
N CYS A 65 7.46 1.18 -14.53
CA CYS A 65 6.90 -0.14 -14.28
C CYS A 65 5.37 -0.07 -14.29
N ASP A 66 4.74 -0.79 -15.21
CA ASP A 66 3.33 -1.15 -15.09
C ASP A 66 3.26 -2.40 -14.21
N VAL A 67 2.75 -2.25 -12.98
CA VAL A 67 2.66 -3.35 -12.01
C VAL A 67 1.78 -4.51 -12.49
N THR A 68 0.94 -4.30 -13.51
CA THR A 68 0.12 -5.35 -14.12
C THR A 68 0.88 -6.19 -15.15
N ILE A 69 2.09 -5.79 -15.52
CA ILE A 69 3.01 -6.54 -16.38
C ILE A 69 4.02 -7.24 -15.49
N GLU A 70 3.86 -8.55 -15.31
CA GLU A 70 4.64 -9.33 -14.36
C GLU A 70 6.16 -9.22 -14.63
N GLU A 71 6.56 -9.24 -15.88
CA GLU A 71 7.96 -9.13 -16.28
C GLU A 71 8.59 -7.80 -15.87
N GLU A 72 7.84 -6.68 -15.99
CA GLU A 72 8.31 -5.36 -15.56
C GLU A 72 8.44 -5.29 -14.05
N LEU A 73 7.47 -5.84 -13.32
CA LEU A 73 7.48 -5.91 -11.86
C LEU A 73 8.68 -6.72 -11.36
N LEU A 74 8.89 -7.93 -11.90
CA LEU A 74 10.01 -8.81 -11.52
C LEU A 74 11.35 -8.15 -11.83
N ALA A 75 11.52 -7.55 -13.02
CA ALA A 75 12.74 -6.84 -13.41
C ALA A 75 13.04 -5.66 -12.48
N ALA A 76 12.03 -4.93 -12.00
CA ALA A 76 12.21 -3.84 -11.05
C ALA A 76 12.71 -4.34 -9.68
N TYR A 77 12.21 -5.49 -9.19
CA TYR A 77 12.70 -6.13 -7.98
C TYR A 77 14.16 -6.58 -8.11
N GLU A 78 14.49 -7.27 -9.20
CA GLU A 78 15.84 -7.73 -9.49
C GLU A 78 16.83 -6.58 -9.62
N LYS A 79 16.46 -5.52 -10.33
CA LYS A 79 17.27 -4.30 -10.47
C LYS A 79 17.52 -3.63 -9.12
N THR A 80 16.51 -3.57 -8.26
CA THR A 80 16.64 -2.95 -6.93
C THR A 80 17.57 -3.79 -6.06
N SER A 81 17.37 -5.11 -5.98
CA SER A 81 18.21 -5.99 -5.18
C SER A 81 19.65 -6.07 -5.68
N SER A 82 19.87 -6.09 -6.99
CA SER A 82 21.21 -6.13 -7.58
C SER A 82 22.02 -4.85 -7.33
N ASN A 83 21.36 -3.69 -7.34
CA ASN A 83 22.05 -2.40 -7.19
C ASN A 83 22.25 -1.99 -5.73
N TYR A 84 21.32 -2.34 -4.84
CA TYR A 84 21.28 -1.85 -3.46
C TYR A 84 21.38 -2.96 -2.41
N GLY A 85 21.42 -4.20 -2.85
CA GLY A 85 21.45 -5.39 -2.01
C GLY A 85 20.05 -5.86 -1.64
N TYR A 86 19.83 -6.21 -0.38
CA TYR A 86 18.60 -6.79 0.11
C TYR A 86 17.45 -5.76 0.14
N ILE A 87 16.24 -6.18 -0.26
CA ILE A 87 15.03 -5.37 -0.15
C ILE A 87 14.41 -5.64 1.22
N ASP A 88 14.33 -4.62 2.07
CA ASP A 88 13.79 -4.72 3.43
C ASP A 88 12.30 -4.39 3.52
N ILE A 89 11.82 -3.49 2.64
CA ILE A 89 10.47 -2.94 2.73
C ILE A 89 9.84 -2.89 1.33
N VAL A 90 8.61 -3.37 1.22
CA VAL A 90 7.79 -3.17 0.02
C VAL A 90 6.49 -2.50 0.43
N VAL A 91 6.19 -1.35 -0.21
CA VAL A 91 4.93 -0.65 -0.07
C VAL A 91 4.12 -0.83 -1.36
N ASN A 92 3.13 -1.69 -1.30
CA ASN A 92 2.18 -1.91 -2.39
C ASN A 92 1.10 -0.83 -2.35
N ASN A 93 1.40 0.33 -2.96
CA ASN A 93 0.55 1.50 -2.94
C ASN A 93 -0.15 1.77 -4.29
N ALA A 94 0.37 1.28 -5.41
CA ALA A 94 -0.27 1.44 -6.71
C ALA A 94 -1.75 1.04 -6.67
N GLY A 95 -2.62 1.90 -7.22
CA GLY A 95 -4.05 1.65 -7.20
C GLY A 95 -4.83 2.72 -7.93
N ILE A 96 -6.02 2.36 -8.37
CA ILE A 96 -7.01 3.25 -9.00
C ILE A 96 -8.39 3.00 -8.40
N ALA A 97 -9.30 3.95 -8.57
CA ALA A 97 -10.70 3.83 -8.16
C ALA A 97 -11.61 4.22 -9.33
N ASP A 98 -11.58 3.41 -10.37
CA ASP A 98 -12.40 3.60 -11.57
C ASP A 98 -13.11 2.29 -11.89
N GLU A 99 -14.41 2.25 -11.65
CA GLU A 99 -15.25 1.07 -11.87
C GLU A 99 -16.27 1.27 -12.98
N ARG A 100 -16.02 2.22 -13.89
CA ARG A 100 -16.80 2.30 -15.13
C ARG A 100 -16.74 0.98 -15.89
N PRO A 101 -17.74 0.66 -16.71
CA PRO A 101 -17.83 -0.64 -17.39
C PRO A 101 -16.60 -1.05 -18.20
N ASP A 102 -15.86 -0.09 -18.74
CA ASP A 102 -14.63 -0.27 -19.51
C ASP A 102 -13.36 -0.35 -18.62
N MET A 103 -13.45 0.04 -17.33
CA MET A 103 -12.29 0.20 -16.43
C MET A 103 -12.25 -0.77 -15.25
N PHE A 104 -13.39 -1.37 -14.85
CA PHE A 104 -13.44 -2.16 -13.60
C PHE A 104 -12.45 -3.34 -13.58
N LYS A 105 -12.21 -3.99 -14.72
CA LYS A 105 -11.22 -5.07 -14.80
C LYS A 105 -9.81 -4.55 -14.46
N ARG A 106 -9.44 -3.40 -15.05
CA ARG A 106 -8.15 -2.77 -14.75
C ARG A 106 -8.03 -2.39 -13.28
N THR A 107 -9.13 -1.97 -12.64
CA THR A 107 -9.16 -1.72 -11.18
C THR A 107 -8.85 -2.99 -10.39
N ILE A 108 -9.41 -4.14 -10.76
CA ILE A 108 -9.09 -5.42 -10.12
C ILE A 108 -7.62 -5.80 -10.37
N ASP A 109 -7.17 -5.68 -11.61
CA ASP A 109 -5.81 -6.07 -12.00
C ASP A 109 -4.75 -5.27 -11.24
N ILE A 110 -4.90 -3.94 -11.14
CA ILE A 110 -3.95 -3.09 -10.41
C ILE A 110 -4.08 -3.29 -8.90
N ASN A 111 -5.31 -3.16 -8.37
CA ASN A 111 -5.52 -3.06 -6.92
C ASN A 111 -5.33 -4.37 -6.17
N PHE A 112 -5.55 -5.51 -6.86
CA PHE A 112 -5.49 -6.82 -6.20
C PHE A 112 -4.55 -7.80 -6.90
N THR A 113 -4.67 -8.04 -8.21
CA THR A 113 -3.82 -9.03 -8.90
C THR A 113 -2.35 -8.64 -8.84
N ALA A 114 -2.01 -7.42 -9.28
CA ALA A 114 -0.63 -6.91 -9.26
C ALA A 114 -0.09 -6.75 -7.83
N LEU A 115 -0.91 -6.25 -6.90
CA LEU A 115 -0.54 -6.17 -5.49
C LEU A 115 -0.22 -7.56 -4.92
N SER A 116 -1.02 -8.57 -5.26
CA SER A 116 -0.79 -9.94 -4.81
C SER A 116 0.50 -10.51 -5.40
N ALA A 117 0.76 -10.31 -6.69
CA ALA A 117 2.01 -10.72 -7.35
C ALA A 117 3.22 -10.06 -6.69
N SER A 118 3.17 -8.74 -6.45
CA SER A 118 4.21 -8.00 -5.74
C SER A 118 4.42 -8.50 -4.31
N THR A 119 3.33 -8.77 -3.57
CA THR A 119 3.39 -9.32 -2.21
C THR A 119 4.04 -10.70 -2.19
N LEU A 120 3.69 -11.59 -3.12
CA LEU A 120 4.26 -12.94 -3.19
C LEU A 120 5.73 -12.90 -3.60
N LYS A 121 6.10 -12.02 -4.54
CA LYS A 121 7.52 -11.83 -4.92
C LYS A 121 8.36 -11.29 -3.77
N ALA A 122 7.86 -10.27 -3.06
CA ALA A 122 8.50 -9.75 -1.86
C ALA A 122 8.68 -10.85 -0.80
N LEU A 123 7.62 -11.61 -0.55
CA LEU A 123 7.65 -12.73 0.40
C LEU A 123 8.70 -13.77 0.00
N GLU A 124 8.73 -14.20 -1.27
CA GLU A 124 9.72 -15.15 -1.79
C GLU A 124 11.16 -14.70 -1.53
N MET A 125 11.45 -13.43 -1.78
CA MET A 125 12.80 -12.86 -1.62
C MET A 125 13.19 -12.61 -0.16
N MET A 126 12.22 -12.27 0.69
CA MET A 126 12.49 -11.83 2.06
C MET A 126 12.48 -12.97 3.07
N ARG A 127 11.73 -14.06 2.82
CA ARG A 127 11.46 -15.06 3.86
C ARG A 127 12.72 -15.79 4.33
N GLU A 128 12.89 -15.82 5.66
CA GLU A 128 14.09 -16.34 6.31
C GLU A 128 14.26 -17.86 6.10
N ASP A 129 13.15 -18.62 6.11
CA ASP A 129 13.14 -20.06 5.89
C ASP A 129 13.52 -20.48 4.45
N LYS A 130 13.72 -19.52 3.54
CA LYS A 130 14.23 -19.69 2.17
C LYS A 130 15.53 -18.94 1.90
N GLY A 131 16.22 -18.49 2.94
CA GLY A 131 17.51 -17.82 2.84
C GLY A 131 17.45 -16.29 2.76
N GLY A 132 16.29 -15.69 2.92
CA GLY A 132 16.15 -14.23 3.09
C GLY A 132 16.50 -13.78 4.53
N HIS A 133 16.25 -12.52 4.84
CA HIS A 133 16.59 -11.91 6.14
C HIS A 133 15.35 -11.37 6.88
N GLY A 134 14.17 -11.80 6.50
CA GLY A 134 12.91 -11.18 6.93
C GLY A 134 12.67 -9.85 6.22
N GLY A 135 11.66 -9.11 6.60
CA GLY A 135 11.32 -7.82 6.00
C GLY A 135 9.93 -7.34 6.36
N THR A 136 9.47 -6.30 5.67
CA THR A 136 8.12 -5.77 5.89
C THR A 136 7.42 -5.50 4.57
N ILE A 137 6.21 -6.01 4.42
CA ILE A 137 5.31 -5.72 3.30
C ILE A 137 4.15 -4.89 3.83
N ILE A 138 3.97 -3.70 3.27
CA ILE A 138 2.86 -2.79 3.61
C ILE A 138 1.91 -2.77 2.43
N ASN A 139 0.70 -3.27 2.62
CA ASN A 139 -0.34 -3.30 1.60
C ASN A 139 -1.36 -2.19 1.86
N ILE A 140 -1.56 -1.33 0.86
CA ILE A 140 -2.48 -0.22 0.97
C ILE A 140 -3.91 -0.68 0.68
N SER A 141 -4.70 -0.77 1.75
CA SER A 141 -6.13 -0.95 1.73
C SER A 141 -6.86 0.41 1.77
N SER A 142 -8.07 0.44 2.27
CA SER A 142 -8.91 1.64 2.37
C SER A 142 -9.93 1.46 3.48
N ILE A 143 -10.47 2.56 3.99
CA ILE A 143 -11.68 2.52 4.82
C ILE A 143 -12.86 1.88 4.06
N ALA A 144 -12.85 1.92 2.73
CA ALA A 144 -13.85 1.25 1.90
C ALA A 144 -13.89 -0.28 2.12
N ALA A 145 -12.76 -0.88 2.54
CA ALA A 145 -12.70 -2.29 2.92
C ALA A 145 -13.46 -2.61 4.22
N LEU A 146 -13.74 -1.59 5.02
CA LEU A 146 -14.36 -1.71 6.35
C LEU A 146 -15.85 -1.31 6.35
N LEU A 147 -16.36 -0.85 5.21
CA LEU A 147 -17.69 -0.30 5.07
C LEU A 147 -18.42 -0.98 3.91
N LEU A 148 -19.73 -1.15 4.05
CA LEU A 148 -20.59 -1.45 2.91
C LEU A 148 -20.95 -0.12 2.25
N VAL A 149 -20.35 0.13 1.09
CA VAL A 149 -20.48 1.39 0.36
C VAL A 149 -21.44 1.21 -0.80
N ALA A 150 -22.50 2.02 -0.83
CA ALA A 150 -23.46 2.09 -1.92
C ALA A 150 -23.88 3.57 -2.11
N PRO A 151 -24.21 3.97 -3.35
CA PRO A 151 -24.35 3.18 -4.59
C PRO A 151 -23.10 3.15 -5.45
N THR A 152 -21.92 3.46 -4.94
CA THR A 152 -20.68 3.61 -5.74
C THR A 152 -19.50 2.88 -5.12
N ILE A 153 -18.42 2.73 -5.90
CA ILE A 153 -17.13 2.12 -5.50
C ILE A 153 -17.23 0.66 -4.99
N PHE A 154 -18.16 -0.12 -5.53
CA PHE A 154 -18.35 -1.52 -5.16
C PHE A 154 -17.11 -2.38 -5.44
N ILE A 155 -16.60 -2.29 -6.69
CA ILE A 155 -15.43 -3.07 -7.12
C ILE A 155 -14.18 -2.60 -6.40
N TYR A 156 -13.99 -1.28 -6.28
CA TYR A 156 -12.87 -0.73 -5.51
C TYR A 156 -12.90 -1.22 -4.06
N ALA A 157 -14.04 -1.12 -3.39
CA ALA A 157 -14.21 -1.58 -2.01
C ALA A 157 -13.92 -3.09 -1.88
N ALA A 158 -14.41 -3.91 -2.82
CA ALA A 158 -14.15 -5.34 -2.85
C ALA A 158 -12.66 -5.65 -3.02
N THR A 159 -11.94 -4.94 -3.93
CA THR A 159 -10.48 -5.12 -4.06
C THR A 159 -9.74 -4.76 -2.77
N LYS A 160 -10.14 -3.69 -2.10
CA LYS A 160 -9.51 -3.25 -0.84
C LYS A 160 -9.83 -4.17 0.34
N ALA A 161 -11.01 -4.79 0.35
CA ALA A 161 -11.35 -5.85 1.31
C ALA A 161 -10.51 -7.12 1.07
N ALA A 162 -10.32 -7.52 -0.19
CA ALA A 162 -9.44 -8.63 -0.55
C ALA A 162 -7.99 -8.39 -0.11
N VAL A 163 -7.45 -7.17 -0.32
CA VAL A 163 -6.12 -6.76 0.14
C VAL A 163 -6.00 -6.85 1.67
N LEU A 164 -7.01 -6.38 2.39
CA LEU A 164 -7.04 -6.47 3.86
C LEU A 164 -7.00 -7.93 4.31
N HIS A 165 -7.86 -8.77 3.74
CA HIS A 165 -7.91 -10.19 4.07
C HIS A 165 -6.57 -10.91 3.79
N LEU A 166 -5.99 -10.70 2.60
CA LEU A 166 -4.69 -11.26 2.21
C LEU A 166 -3.60 -10.87 3.23
N THR A 167 -3.54 -9.59 3.59
CA THR A 167 -2.51 -9.06 4.49
C THR A 167 -2.64 -9.64 5.90
N CYS A 168 -3.87 -9.70 6.45
CA CYS A 168 -4.13 -10.30 7.75
C CYS A 168 -3.80 -11.80 7.77
N SER A 169 -4.10 -12.52 6.68
CA SER A 169 -3.84 -13.96 6.56
C SER A 169 -2.34 -14.26 6.50
N LEU A 170 -1.58 -13.52 5.69
CA LEU A 170 -0.12 -13.67 5.60
C LEU A 170 0.58 -13.25 6.90
N GLY A 171 -0.03 -12.34 7.66
CA GLY A 171 0.52 -11.85 8.92
C GLY A 171 0.26 -12.72 10.14
N LYS A 172 -0.46 -13.85 9.99
CA LYS A 172 -0.71 -14.75 11.13
C LYS A 172 0.60 -15.23 11.76
N GLU A 173 0.63 -15.27 13.11
CA GLU A 173 1.81 -15.61 13.88
C GLU A 173 2.44 -16.95 13.44
N SER A 174 1.62 -17.95 13.16
CA SER A 174 2.07 -19.26 12.70
C SER A 174 2.87 -19.22 11.39
N TYR A 175 2.58 -18.22 10.52
CA TYR A 175 3.28 -18.04 9.27
C TYR A 175 4.48 -17.09 9.43
N PHE A 176 4.29 -15.99 10.15
CA PHE A 176 5.35 -15.04 10.48
C PHE A 176 6.50 -15.68 11.26
N ALA A 177 6.21 -16.59 12.17
CA ALA A 177 7.23 -17.30 12.97
C ALA A 177 8.30 -17.97 12.11
N ASN A 178 7.94 -18.47 10.92
CA ASN A 178 8.85 -19.13 9.99
C ASN A 178 9.46 -18.18 8.97
N THR A 179 8.66 -17.25 8.44
CA THR A 179 9.10 -16.39 7.34
C THR A 179 9.87 -15.16 7.78
N LYS A 180 9.59 -14.67 9.00
CA LYS A 180 10.06 -13.36 9.52
C LYS A 180 9.71 -12.19 8.61
N VAL A 181 8.74 -12.38 7.72
CA VAL A 181 8.20 -11.31 6.86
C VAL A 181 6.93 -10.76 7.50
N ARG A 182 7.02 -9.55 7.98
CA ARG A 182 5.93 -8.83 8.60
C ARG A 182 5.02 -8.23 7.54
N THR A 183 3.71 -8.43 7.66
CA THR A 183 2.72 -7.78 6.78
C THR A 183 1.87 -6.79 7.57
N ILE A 184 1.61 -5.61 6.98
CA ILE A 184 0.81 -4.55 7.59
C ILE A 184 -0.21 -4.04 6.57
N ALA A 185 -1.47 -3.95 6.97
CA ALA A 185 -2.51 -3.31 6.18
C ALA A 185 -2.73 -1.86 6.62
N ILE A 186 -2.74 -0.92 5.67
CA ILE A 186 -3.08 0.48 5.94
C ILE A 186 -4.44 0.79 5.31
N CYS A 187 -5.43 1.12 6.14
CA CYS A 187 -6.73 1.58 5.70
C CYS A 187 -6.76 3.12 5.71
N PHE A 188 -6.45 3.71 4.55
CA PHE A 188 -6.54 5.17 4.42
C PHE A 188 -7.98 5.65 4.34
N GLY A 189 -8.25 6.76 5.02
CA GLY A 189 -9.45 7.58 4.83
C GLY A 189 -9.39 8.40 3.55
N CYS A 190 -10.37 9.27 3.34
CA CYS A 190 -10.38 10.21 2.23
C CYS A 190 -9.07 11.01 2.24
N THR A 191 -8.28 10.88 1.17
CA THR A 191 -6.98 11.54 1.04
C THR A 191 -6.95 12.30 -0.28
N ILE A 192 -6.58 13.57 -0.25
CA ILE A 192 -6.46 14.43 -1.44
C ILE A 192 -5.33 13.86 -2.30
N SER A 193 -5.70 13.21 -3.41
CA SER A 193 -4.79 12.53 -4.33
C SER A 193 -5.42 12.43 -5.71
N ASP A 194 -4.66 11.98 -6.70
CA ASP A 194 -5.17 11.81 -8.06
C ASP A 194 -6.24 10.72 -8.17
N ILE A 195 -6.20 9.69 -7.32
CA ILE A 195 -7.28 8.70 -7.22
C ILE A 195 -8.62 9.38 -6.96
N TYR A 196 -8.65 10.35 -6.04
CA TYR A 196 -9.88 11.07 -5.71
C TYR A 196 -10.39 11.91 -6.88
N LYS A 197 -9.49 12.53 -7.64
CA LYS A 197 -9.84 13.35 -8.82
C LYS A 197 -10.37 12.49 -9.98
N ARG A 198 -9.82 11.27 -10.13
CA ARG A 198 -10.13 10.34 -11.24
C ARG A 198 -11.14 9.25 -10.85
N LEU A 199 -11.86 9.47 -9.75
CA LEU A 199 -12.86 8.50 -9.29
C LEU A 199 -13.94 8.29 -10.35
N GLY A 200 -14.04 7.08 -10.86
CA GLY A 200 -15.06 6.66 -11.81
C GLY A 200 -16.04 5.69 -11.17
N SER A 201 -17.32 5.76 -11.53
CA SER A 201 -18.34 4.88 -11.00
C SER A 201 -19.16 4.22 -12.12
N PHE A 202 -19.70 3.07 -11.79
CA PHE A 202 -20.73 2.42 -12.55
C PHE A 202 -22.05 3.21 -12.53
N ASP A 203 -22.32 3.93 -11.44
CA ASP A 203 -23.52 4.72 -11.24
C ASP A 203 -23.26 6.21 -11.48
N GLU A 204 -24.21 6.90 -12.13
CA GLU A 204 -24.12 8.34 -12.47
C GLU A 204 -24.17 9.26 -11.25
N ASN A 205 -24.55 8.76 -10.07
CA ASN A 205 -24.69 9.54 -8.84
C ASN A 205 -23.36 9.81 -8.11
N ILE A 206 -22.21 9.49 -8.71
CA ILE A 206 -20.89 9.58 -8.07
C ILE A 206 -20.61 10.95 -7.43
N GLU A 207 -21.00 12.05 -8.08
CA GLU A 207 -20.71 13.40 -7.56
C GLU A 207 -21.47 13.68 -6.26
N LYS A 208 -22.74 13.28 -6.15
CA LYS A 208 -23.51 13.39 -4.91
C LYS A 208 -22.90 12.59 -3.78
N VAL A 209 -22.38 11.40 -4.11
CA VAL A 209 -21.74 10.54 -3.13
C VAL A 209 -20.40 11.13 -2.67
N LYS A 210 -19.60 11.69 -3.56
CA LYS A 210 -18.39 12.44 -3.20
C LYS A 210 -18.69 13.56 -2.21
N GLU A 211 -19.71 14.36 -2.45
CA GLU A 211 -20.13 15.44 -1.55
C GLU A 211 -20.50 14.92 -0.15
N ILE A 212 -21.26 13.82 -0.08
CA ILE A 212 -21.65 13.19 1.18
C ILE A 212 -20.40 12.68 1.92
N PHE A 213 -19.51 11.97 1.21
CA PHE A 213 -18.28 11.44 1.81
C PHE A 213 -17.38 12.54 2.38
N ILE A 214 -17.21 13.66 1.68
CA ILE A 214 -16.42 14.79 2.17
C ILE A 214 -17.01 15.37 3.47
N LYS A 215 -18.34 15.44 3.56
CA LYS A 215 -19.02 15.96 4.77
C LYS A 215 -18.84 15.03 5.97
N ILE A 216 -18.88 13.71 5.74
CA ILE A 216 -18.81 12.70 6.82
C ILE A 216 -17.36 12.41 7.18
N MET A 217 -16.46 12.44 6.21
CA MET A 217 -15.05 12.11 6.35
C MET A 217 -14.18 13.24 5.77
N PRO A 218 -13.81 14.21 6.61
CA PRO A 218 -12.91 15.29 6.16
C PRO A 218 -11.66 14.72 5.52
N PRO A 219 -11.27 15.22 4.35
CA PRO A 219 -10.09 14.73 3.65
C PRO A 219 -8.81 15.11 4.41
N GLN A 220 -7.80 14.26 4.28
CA GLN A 220 -6.42 14.53 4.73
C GLN A 220 -5.49 14.72 3.54
N THR A 221 -4.32 15.31 3.75
CA THR A 221 -3.30 15.42 2.71
C THR A 221 -2.49 14.12 2.56
N ALA A 222 -1.78 13.98 1.44
CA ALA A 222 -0.91 12.83 1.19
C ALA A 222 0.25 12.76 2.21
N GLU A 223 0.76 13.90 2.64
CA GLU A 223 1.85 13.99 3.63
C GLU A 223 1.38 13.43 4.99
N VAL A 224 0.20 13.83 5.45
CA VAL A 224 -0.36 13.30 6.70
C VAL A 224 -0.63 11.80 6.61
N ALA A 225 -1.10 11.33 5.46
CA ALA A 225 -1.29 9.89 5.22
C ALA A 225 0.06 9.14 5.29
N ALA A 226 1.13 9.68 4.71
CA ALA A 226 2.46 9.09 4.74
C ALA A 226 3.04 9.04 6.16
N ILE A 227 2.87 10.10 6.96
CA ILE A 227 3.26 10.11 8.38
C ILE A 227 2.55 8.98 9.14
N GLY A 228 1.24 8.81 8.92
CA GLY A 228 0.48 7.72 9.56
C GLY A 228 0.94 6.32 9.12
N LEU A 229 1.38 6.15 7.87
CA LEU A 229 1.98 4.90 7.40
C LEU A 229 3.31 4.63 8.11
N VAL A 230 4.16 5.65 8.25
CA VAL A 230 5.44 5.54 8.98
C VAL A 230 5.20 5.18 10.45
N GLU A 231 4.18 5.77 11.09
CA GLU A 231 3.79 5.41 12.45
C GLU A 231 3.36 3.94 12.54
N ALA A 232 2.55 3.47 11.60
CA ALA A 232 2.15 2.08 11.53
C ALA A 232 3.34 1.13 11.26
N TYR A 233 4.28 1.50 10.39
CA TYR A 233 5.50 0.74 10.19
C TYR A 233 6.32 0.58 11.47
N LYS A 234 6.51 1.68 12.20
CA LYS A 234 7.33 1.70 13.44
C LYS A 234 6.72 0.85 14.56
N ASN A 235 5.41 0.78 14.67
CA ASN A 235 4.72 0.20 15.83
C ASN A 235 3.93 -1.08 15.52
N GLY A 236 3.56 -1.33 14.26
CA GLY A 236 2.71 -2.46 13.86
C GLY A 236 3.42 -3.80 13.97
N GLN A 237 2.70 -4.80 14.46
CA GLN A 237 3.11 -6.21 14.42
C GLN A 237 2.69 -6.85 13.10
N SER A 238 3.15 -8.07 12.83
CA SER A 238 2.71 -8.81 11.64
C SER A 238 1.21 -9.08 11.69
N GLY A 239 0.52 -8.88 10.56
CA GLY A 239 -0.94 -8.99 10.44
C GLY A 239 -1.71 -7.80 10.99
N SER A 240 -1.01 -6.74 11.45
CA SER A 240 -1.71 -5.56 11.99
C SER A 240 -2.41 -4.74 10.91
N THR A 241 -3.52 -4.14 11.32
CA THR A 241 -4.34 -3.25 10.48
C THR A 241 -4.42 -1.88 11.13
N TRP A 242 -4.04 -0.87 10.36
CA TRP A 242 -3.98 0.51 10.82
C TRP A 242 -4.93 1.41 10.06
N LEU A 243 -5.67 2.23 10.78
CA LEU A 243 -6.59 3.23 10.25
C LEU A 243 -5.92 4.61 10.29
N VAL A 244 -5.75 5.22 9.10
CA VAL A 244 -5.14 6.56 8.95
C VAL A 244 -6.13 7.48 8.26
N LYS A 245 -6.75 8.39 9.01
CA LYS A 245 -7.81 9.27 8.50
C LYS A 245 -7.92 10.61 9.22
N ASN A 246 -8.53 11.57 8.57
CA ASN A 246 -8.97 12.86 9.16
C ASN A 246 -7.83 13.65 9.81
N SER A 247 -6.62 13.55 9.28
CA SER A 247 -5.41 14.22 9.82
C SER A 247 -5.18 13.95 11.32
N LYS A 248 -5.54 12.75 11.78
CA LYS A 248 -5.32 12.27 13.15
C LYS A 248 -4.19 11.25 13.19
N PRO A 249 -3.57 11.00 14.36
CA PRO A 249 -2.64 9.90 14.55
C PRO A 249 -3.20 8.57 14.06
N ALA A 250 -2.34 7.69 13.56
CA ALA A 250 -2.73 6.38 13.09
C ALA A 250 -3.32 5.54 14.25
N ILE A 251 -4.34 4.77 13.98
CA ILE A 251 -5.04 3.97 14.99
C ILE A 251 -4.86 2.49 14.64
N ASP A 252 -4.28 1.73 15.54
CA ASP A 252 -4.28 0.27 15.43
C ASP A 252 -5.69 -0.27 15.67
N ILE A 253 -6.26 -0.92 14.65
CA ILE A 253 -7.59 -1.54 14.70
C ILE A 253 -7.53 -3.06 14.61
N THR A 254 -6.35 -3.64 14.77
CA THR A 254 -6.09 -5.09 14.62
C THR A 254 -7.02 -5.93 15.47
N SER A 255 -7.21 -5.56 16.73
CA SER A 255 -8.10 -6.29 17.65
C SER A 255 -9.56 -6.29 17.18
N LYS A 256 -10.02 -5.19 16.57
CA LYS A 256 -11.38 -5.09 16.02
C LYS A 256 -11.54 -5.99 14.79
N ILE A 257 -10.54 -6.01 13.91
CA ILE A 257 -10.53 -6.87 12.73
C ILE A 257 -10.52 -8.35 13.14
N ASN A 258 -9.67 -8.74 14.06
CA ASN A 258 -9.61 -10.11 14.56
C ASN A 258 -10.95 -10.54 15.15
N LYS A 259 -11.56 -9.71 16.01
CA LYS A 259 -12.88 -9.98 16.57
C LYS A 259 -13.98 -10.13 15.51
N ALA A 260 -13.94 -9.31 14.45
CA ALA A 260 -14.88 -9.45 13.34
C ALA A 260 -14.72 -10.79 12.63
N TYR A 261 -13.49 -11.24 12.37
CA TYR A 261 -13.24 -12.57 11.79
C TYR A 261 -13.63 -13.71 12.73
N GLU A 262 -13.43 -13.57 14.03
CA GLU A 262 -13.92 -14.53 15.04
C GLU A 262 -15.44 -14.70 14.93
N ILE A 263 -16.18 -13.59 14.94
CA ILE A 263 -17.66 -13.61 14.81
C ILE A 263 -18.07 -14.24 13.47
N LEU A 264 -17.41 -13.89 12.36
CA LEU A 264 -17.73 -14.47 11.04
C LEU A 264 -17.42 -15.96 10.93
N SER A 265 -16.50 -16.47 11.76
CA SER A 265 -16.12 -17.88 11.77
C SER A 265 -16.89 -18.71 12.79
N GLU A 266 -17.73 -18.11 13.62
CA GLU A 266 -18.66 -18.82 14.49
C GLU A 266 -19.51 -19.78 13.62
N ASN A 267 -19.65 -21.01 14.03
CA ASN A 267 -20.42 -22.07 13.36
C ASN A 267 -19.84 -22.57 12.00
N ILE A 268 -18.61 -22.18 11.60
CA ILE A 268 -18.00 -22.75 10.38
C ILE A 268 -17.48 -24.17 10.66
N PHE A 269 -17.09 -24.45 11.90
CA PHE A 269 -16.46 -25.70 12.31
C PHE A 269 -17.35 -26.57 13.22
N GLU A 270 -18.61 -26.19 13.38
CA GLU A 270 -19.64 -27.00 14.03
C GLU A 270 -20.27 -28.01 13.05
#